data_34e439b07c589897e9e496204dd8bafc
#
_entry.id   34e439b07c589897e9e496204dd8bafc
#
_cell.length_a   1.000
_cell.length_b   1.000
_cell.length_c   1.000
_cell.angle_alpha   90.00
_cell.angle_beta   90.00
_cell.angle_gamma   90.00
#
_symmetry.space_group_name_H-M   'P 1'
#
loop_
_entity.id
_entity.type
_entity.pdbx_description
1 polymer ?
#
loop_
_entity_poly.entity_id
_entity_poly.type
_entity_poly.pdbx_seq_one_letter_code
_entity_poly.pdbx_strand_id
1 'polypeptide(L)'
;MRQIVQHMGSGLTEVLEAPAPTAQAGSLLIQTTCSLISAGTERMLVGFSKASYLDKARQQPEKVKRVIEKVQTDGLMTTIEAVKYKLAQPLPLGYCNVGVVVEVGAEV
;
A
#
# COMPACT_ATOMS: atom_id res chain seq x y z
N MET A 1 6.89 14.48 7.42
CA MET A 1 7.60 13.22 7.69
C MET A 1 8.04 12.54 6.40
N ARG A 2 9.04 11.69 6.45
CA ARG A 2 9.45 10.88 5.29
C ARG A 2 8.81 9.50 5.36
N GLN A 3 8.31 9.03 4.21
CA GLN A 3 7.64 7.74 4.08
C GLN A 3 8.25 6.98 2.90
N ILE A 4 8.62 5.71 3.11
CA ILE A 4 9.04 4.84 2.02
C ILE A 4 7.79 4.23 1.40
N VAL A 5 7.66 4.39 0.09
CA VAL A 5 6.51 3.90 -0.66
C VAL A 5 6.95 3.06 -1.86
N GLN A 6 6.11 2.12 -2.22
CA GLN A 6 6.29 1.24 -3.37
C GLN A 6 5.19 1.49 -4.39
N HIS A 7 5.58 1.78 -5.62
CA HIS A 7 4.64 1.92 -6.73
C HIS A 7 4.34 0.55 -7.34
N MET A 8 3.13 0.08 -7.16
CA MET A 8 2.75 -1.28 -7.54
C MET A 8 2.66 -1.50 -9.06
N GLY A 9 2.49 -0.43 -9.83
CA GLY A 9 2.46 -0.50 -11.30
C GLY A 9 3.84 -0.45 -11.94
N SER A 10 4.72 0.45 -11.46
CA SER A 10 6.05 0.70 -12.04
C SER A 10 7.19 -0.09 -11.40
N GLY A 11 7.00 -0.59 -10.19
CA GLY A 11 8.05 -1.24 -9.41
C GLY A 11 9.05 -0.28 -8.76
N LEU A 12 8.78 1.03 -8.81
CA LEU A 12 9.63 2.04 -8.20
C LEU A 12 9.44 2.08 -6.67
N THR A 13 10.55 2.10 -5.95
CA THR A 13 10.57 2.40 -4.51
C THR A 13 11.14 3.80 -4.32
N GLU A 14 10.45 4.65 -3.58
CA GLU A 14 10.90 6.00 -3.33
C GLU A 14 10.59 6.48 -1.91
N VAL A 15 11.24 7.56 -1.51
CA VAL A 15 10.97 8.25 -0.25
C VAL A 15 10.16 9.51 -0.56
N LEU A 16 8.95 9.58 -0.03
CA LEU A 16 8.09 10.75 -0.15
C LEU A 16 8.13 11.60 1.11
N GLU A 17 8.05 12.90 0.94
CA GLU A 17 7.74 13.84 2.01
C GLU A 17 6.22 13.94 2.16
N ALA A 18 5.71 13.74 3.37
CA ALA A 18 4.31 13.83 3.69
C ALA A 18 4.09 14.69 4.94
N PRO A 19 2.94 15.35 5.08
CA PRO A 19 2.59 16.02 6.32
C PRO A 19 2.63 15.06 7.51
N ALA A 20 3.07 15.53 8.66
CA ALA A 20 2.98 14.71 9.88
C ALA A 20 1.51 14.51 10.25
N PRO A 21 1.09 13.30 10.63
CA PRO A 21 -0.27 13.05 11.08
C PRO A 21 -0.53 13.70 12.45
N THR A 22 -1.79 13.84 12.79
CA THR A 22 -2.25 14.24 14.14
C THR A 22 -3.06 13.10 14.75
N ALA A 23 -3.09 13.02 16.08
CA ALA A 23 -3.91 12.02 16.73
C ALA A 23 -5.40 12.32 16.53
N GLN A 24 -6.14 11.34 16.02
CA GLN A 24 -7.59 11.39 15.89
C GLN A 24 -8.26 10.75 17.12
N ALA A 25 -9.58 10.94 17.27
CA ALA A 25 -10.32 10.26 18.32
C ALA A 25 -10.12 8.73 18.25
N GLY A 26 -9.88 8.11 19.40
CA GLY A 26 -9.62 6.68 19.48
C GLY A 26 -8.23 6.24 19.00
N SER A 27 -7.29 7.18 18.75
CA SER A 27 -5.96 6.86 18.24
C SER A 27 -4.83 7.49 19.06
N LEU A 28 -3.64 6.94 18.87
CA LEU A 28 -2.38 7.45 19.42
C LEU A 28 -1.46 7.89 18.29
N LEU A 29 -0.77 9.02 18.46
CA LEU A 29 0.34 9.39 17.61
C LEU A 29 1.64 8.90 18.24
N ILE A 30 2.36 8.09 17.50
CA ILE A 30 3.62 7.48 17.96
C ILE A 30 4.77 8.03 17.13
N GLN A 31 5.76 8.58 17.80
CA GLN A 31 7.04 8.91 17.18
C GLN A 31 7.88 7.64 17.10
N THR A 32 8.00 7.08 15.92
CA THR A 32 8.76 5.84 15.70
C THR A 32 10.24 6.04 15.98
N THR A 33 10.81 5.19 16.84
CA THR A 33 12.25 5.15 17.14
C THR A 33 12.96 4.08 16.32
N CYS A 34 12.31 2.94 16.11
CA CYS A 34 12.80 1.90 15.22
C CYS A 34 11.64 1.12 14.60
N SER A 35 11.90 0.48 13.48
CA SER A 35 10.94 -0.40 12.81
C SER A 35 11.56 -1.74 12.51
N LEU A 36 10.71 -2.77 12.50
CA LEU A 36 11.08 -4.11 12.09
C LEU A 36 10.70 -4.30 10.62
N ILE A 37 11.68 -4.66 9.81
CA ILE A 37 11.45 -5.03 8.42
C ILE A 37 11.12 -6.52 8.34
N SER A 38 9.93 -6.84 7.84
CA SER A 38 9.56 -8.21 7.51
C SER A 38 10.09 -8.55 6.11
N ALA A 39 11.26 -9.17 6.06
CA ALA A 39 11.93 -9.46 4.80
C ALA A 39 11.06 -10.27 3.81
N GLY A 40 10.28 -11.21 4.31
CA GLY A 40 9.37 -12.01 3.48
C GLY A 40 8.23 -11.20 2.88
N THR A 41 7.51 -10.45 3.70
CA THR A 41 6.35 -9.67 3.26
C THR A 41 6.76 -8.51 2.34
N GLU A 42 7.77 -7.75 2.70
CA GLU A 42 8.20 -6.61 1.90
C GLU A 42 8.85 -7.05 0.60
N ARG A 43 9.61 -8.13 0.62
CA ARG A 43 10.16 -8.75 -0.60
C ARG A 43 9.05 -9.21 -1.55
N MET A 44 7.99 -9.78 -1.01
CA MET A 44 6.82 -10.19 -1.80
C MET A 44 6.15 -8.98 -2.47
N LEU A 45 5.94 -7.90 -1.73
CA LEU A 45 5.33 -6.67 -2.26
C LEU A 45 6.20 -6.03 -3.36
N VAL A 46 7.50 -5.90 -3.12
CA VAL A 46 8.44 -5.35 -4.10
C VAL A 46 8.53 -6.26 -5.33
N GLY A 47 8.63 -7.56 -5.15
CA GLY A 47 8.64 -8.54 -6.24
C GLY A 47 7.37 -8.49 -7.08
N PHE A 48 6.21 -8.43 -6.44
CA PHE A 48 4.93 -8.27 -7.13
C PHE A 48 4.86 -6.97 -7.94
N SER A 49 5.31 -5.86 -7.38
CA SER A 49 5.29 -4.55 -8.06
C SER A 49 6.15 -4.52 -9.32
N LYS A 50 7.26 -5.27 -9.33
CA LYS A 50 8.18 -5.38 -10.49
C LYS A 50 7.74 -6.42 -11.51
N ALA A 51 6.79 -7.28 -11.18
CA ALA A 51 6.29 -8.31 -12.08
C ALA A 51 5.52 -7.71 -13.27
N SER A 52 5.52 -8.41 -14.40
CA SER A 52 4.66 -8.06 -15.53
C SER A 52 3.16 -8.20 -15.15
N TYR A 53 2.28 -7.58 -15.93
CA TYR A 53 0.83 -7.72 -15.69
C TYR A 53 0.37 -9.18 -15.72
N LEU A 54 0.95 -10.00 -16.58
CA LEU A 54 0.63 -11.43 -16.65
C LEU A 54 1.07 -12.16 -15.37
N ASP A 55 2.27 -11.88 -14.89
CA ASP A 55 2.79 -12.48 -13.66
C ASP A 55 2.04 -11.99 -12.43
N LYS A 56 1.64 -10.71 -12.40
CA LYS A 56 0.74 -10.18 -11.37
C LYS A 56 -0.58 -10.92 -11.33
N ALA A 57 -1.16 -11.17 -12.49
CA ALA A 57 -2.42 -11.93 -12.62
C ALA A 57 -2.26 -13.37 -12.10
N ARG A 58 -1.15 -14.04 -12.42
CA ARG A 58 -0.86 -15.40 -11.94
C ARG A 58 -0.67 -15.48 -10.44
N GLN A 59 -0.09 -14.44 -9.82
CA GLN A 59 0.11 -14.39 -8.37
C GLN A 59 -1.17 -14.10 -7.59
N GLN A 60 -2.18 -13.49 -8.22
CA GLN A 60 -3.42 -13.04 -7.59
C GLN A 60 -4.67 -13.52 -8.36
N PRO A 61 -4.92 -14.83 -8.42
CA PRO A 61 -6.02 -15.38 -9.21
C PRO A 61 -7.40 -14.90 -8.73
N GLU A 62 -7.60 -14.69 -7.44
CA GLU A 62 -8.86 -14.16 -6.89
C GLU A 62 -9.14 -12.73 -7.33
N LYS A 63 -8.10 -11.90 -7.41
CA LYS A 63 -8.24 -10.52 -7.91
C LYS A 63 -8.55 -10.48 -9.39
N VAL A 64 -7.98 -11.40 -10.18
CA VAL A 64 -8.32 -11.57 -11.61
C VAL A 64 -9.79 -11.92 -11.77
N LYS A 65 -10.31 -12.83 -10.95
CA LYS A 65 -11.73 -13.18 -10.97
C LYS A 65 -12.62 -11.97 -10.68
N ARG A 66 -12.28 -11.16 -9.69
CA ARG A 66 -12.99 -9.91 -9.38
C ARG A 66 -12.95 -8.91 -10.54
N VAL A 67 -11.81 -8.80 -11.23
CA VAL A 67 -11.66 -7.95 -12.42
C VAL A 67 -12.58 -8.44 -13.53
N ILE A 68 -12.64 -9.73 -13.79
CA ILE A 68 -13.54 -10.32 -14.80
C ILE A 68 -15.00 -10.04 -14.46
N GLU A 69 -15.41 -10.22 -13.21
CA GLU A 69 -16.77 -9.90 -12.75
C GLU A 69 -17.09 -8.42 -12.95
N LYS A 70 -16.13 -7.54 -12.65
CA LYS A 70 -16.29 -6.09 -12.84
C LYS A 70 -16.38 -5.70 -14.32
N VAL A 71 -15.66 -6.37 -15.21
CA VAL A 71 -15.80 -6.18 -16.67
C VAL A 71 -17.22 -6.51 -17.12
N GLN A 72 -17.82 -7.57 -16.60
CA GLN A 72 -19.19 -7.94 -16.94
C GLN A 72 -20.22 -6.93 -16.41
N THR A 73 -19.96 -6.30 -15.29
CA THR A 73 -20.88 -5.36 -14.63
C THR A 73 -20.72 -3.92 -15.13
N ASP A 74 -19.48 -3.42 -15.17
CA ASP A 74 -19.16 -2.00 -15.38
C ASP A 74 -18.56 -1.72 -16.77
N GLY A 75 -18.24 -2.75 -17.55
CA GLY A 75 -17.59 -2.65 -18.85
C GLY A 75 -16.06 -2.68 -18.79
N LEU A 76 -15.45 -2.98 -19.97
CA LEU A 76 -14.00 -3.21 -20.07
C LEU A 76 -13.17 -1.95 -19.80
N MET A 77 -13.53 -0.82 -20.40
CA MET A 77 -12.74 0.43 -20.27
C MET A 77 -12.75 0.96 -18.83
N THR A 78 -13.90 0.97 -18.20
CA THR A 78 -14.03 1.40 -16.78
C THR A 78 -13.22 0.52 -15.85
N THR A 79 -13.20 -0.78 -16.10
CA THR A 79 -12.43 -1.74 -15.31
C THR A 79 -10.92 -1.55 -15.49
N ILE A 80 -10.45 -1.34 -16.72
CA ILE A 80 -9.04 -1.07 -17.02
C ILE A 80 -8.57 0.20 -16.31
N GLU A 81 -9.35 1.28 -16.36
CA GLU A 81 -9.05 2.53 -15.69
C GLU A 81 -8.98 2.36 -14.16
N ALA A 82 -9.90 1.61 -13.57
CA ALA A 82 -9.92 1.33 -12.14
C ALA A 82 -8.69 0.52 -11.69
N VAL A 83 -8.28 -0.48 -12.46
CA VAL A 83 -7.07 -1.28 -12.19
C VAL A 83 -5.81 -0.42 -12.29
N LYS A 84 -5.68 0.39 -13.35
CA LYS A 84 -4.55 1.32 -13.51
C LYS A 84 -4.48 2.33 -12.39
N TYR A 85 -5.61 2.90 -11.99
CA TYR A 85 -5.68 3.85 -10.87
C TYR A 85 -5.19 3.21 -9.57
N LYS A 86 -5.66 2.00 -9.26
CA LYS A 86 -5.26 1.28 -8.05
C LYS A 86 -3.78 0.92 -8.05
N LEU A 87 -3.22 0.50 -9.18
CA LEU A 87 -1.79 0.20 -9.32
C LEU A 87 -0.91 1.46 -9.32
N ALA A 88 -1.46 2.62 -9.69
CA ALA A 88 -0.75 3.89 -9.65
C ALA A 88 -0.63 4.47 -8.24
N GLN A 89 -1.47 4.04 -7.29
CA GLN A 89 -1.38 4.50 -5.91
C GLN A 89 -0.14 3.94 -5.23
N PRO A 90 0.69 4.81 -4.60
CA PRO A 90 1.83 4.34 -3.84
C PRO A 90 1.39 3.61 -2.58
N LEU A 91 2.03 2.49 -2.29
CA LEU A 91 1.79 1.69 -1.10
C LEU A 91 2.88 1.96 -0.06
N PRO A 92 2.54 2.45 1.13
CA PRO A 92 3.51 2.60 2.21
C PRO A 92 4.09 1.24 2.60
N LEU A 93 5.41 1.15 2.71
CA LEU A 93 6.09 -0.03 3.22
C LEU A 93 6.29 0.06 4.73
N GLY A 94 6.40 -1.10 5.35
CA GLY A 94 6.55 -1.23 6.80
C GLY A 94 5.21 -1.27 7.54
N TYR A 95 5.08 -2.17 8.50
CA TYR A 95 3.86 -2.33 9.29
C TYR A 95 4.14 -2.60 10.77
N CYS A 96 5.40 -2.68 11.15
CA CYS A 96 5.79 -2.96 12.54
C CYS A 96 6.80 -1.91 13.00
N ASN A 97 6.45 -1.18 14.05
CA ASN A 97 7.32 -0.17 14.62
C ASN A 97 7.23 -0.15 16.14
N VAL A 98 8.26 0.41 16.76
CA VAL A 98 8.33 0.74 18.18
C VAL A 98 8.66 2.22 18.29
N GLY A 99 7.99 2.90 19.20
CA GLY A 99 8.19 4.33 19.39
C GLY A 99 7.62 4.85 20.69
N VAL A 100 7.63 6.16 20.82
CA VAL A 100 7.12 6.87 21.98
C VAL A 100 5.78 7.53 21.60
N VAL A 101 4.78 7.38 22.45
CA VAL A 101 3.52 8.10 22.30
C VAL A 101 3.77 9.59 22.53
N VAL A 102 3.50 10.41 21.55
CA VAL A 102 3.69 11.88 21.62
C VAL A 102 2.38 12.65 21.68
N GLU A 103 1.29 12.02 21.26
CA GLU A 103 -0.05 12.63 21.30
C GLU A 103 -1.10 11.54 21.51
N VAL A 104 -2.09 11.84 22.31
CA VAL A 104 -3.23 10.95 22.60
C VAL A 104 -4.49 11.62 22.11
N GLY A 105 -5.22 10.97 21.22
CA GLY A 105 -6.51 11.44 20.77
C GLY A 105 -7.60 11.31 21.85
N ALA A 106 -8.72 11.97 21.62
CA ALA A 106 -9.88 11.83 22.50
C ALA A 106 -10.37 10.36 22.52
N GLU A 107 -10.99 9.95 23.61
CA GLU A 107 -11.61 8.62 23.76
C GLU A 107 -10.59 7.42 23.75
N VAL A 108 -9.36 7.72 24.07
CA VAL A 108 -8.35 6.66 24.25
C VAL A 108 -8.29 6.21 25.72
#